data_3e5db3dbd95f0e6da00213987bd632af
#
_entry.id   3e5db3dbd95f0e6da00213987bd632af
#
_cell.length_a   1.000
_cell.length_b   1.000
_cell.length_c   1.000
_cell.angle_alpha   90.00
_cell.angle_beta   90.00
_cell.angle_gamma   90.00
#
_symmetry.space_group_name_H-M   'P 1'
#
loop_
_entity.id
_entity.type
_entity.pdbx_description
1 polymer ?
#
loop_
_entity_poly.entity_id
_entity_poly.type
_entity_poly.pdbx_seq_one_letter_code
_entity_poly.pdbx_strand_id
1 'polypeptide(L)'
;MTITATEARQHLYQLLRKSVKGHVPIKITYRDGDAVIISEEDYEGLLETLELLSVPGMRKSIREAKADIKAGRTKSLKEIFG
;
A
#
# COMPACT_ATOMS: atom_id res chain seq x y z
N MET A 1 -13.87 2.15 2.94
CA MET A 1 -14.22 0.90 3.64
C MET A 1 -13.27 0.72 4.83
N THR A 2 -13.81 0.45 5.98
CA THR A 2 -13.03 0.26 7.21
C THR A 2 -13.39 -1.06 7.84
N ILE A 3 -12.40 -1.90 8.10
CA ILE A 3 -12.60 -3.22 8.69
C ILE A 3 -11.52 -3.50 9.73
N THR A 4 -11.75 -4.49 10.58
CA THR A 4 -10.75 -4.93 11.54
C THR A 4 -9.73 -5.84 10.89
N ALA A 5 -8.57 -5.97 11.55
CA ALA A 5 -7.52 -6.88 11.08
C ALA A 5 -8.01 -8.34 11.01
N THR A 6 -8.85 -8.76 11.95
CA THR A 6 -9.43 -10.09 11.95
C THR A 6 -10.31 -10.33 10.73
N GLU A 7 -11.17 -9.37 10.40
CA GLU A 7 -12.02 -9.44 9.21
C GLU A 7 -11.18 -9.42 7.93
N ALA A 8 -10.14 -8.60 7.91
CA ALA A 8 -9.23 -8.52 6.77
C ALA A 8 -8.55 -9.86 6.51
N ARG A 9 -8.10 -10.52 7.56
CA ARG A 9 -7.48 -11.85 7.45
C ARG A 9 -8.45 -12.87 6.86
N GLN A 10 -9.69 -12.85 7.30
CA GLN A 10 -10.69 -13.81 6.84
C GLN A 10 -11.10 -13.60 5.38
N HIS A 11 -11.02 -12.37 4.89
CA HIS A 11 -11.50 -12.00 3.55
C HIS A 11 -10.41 -11.38 2.68
N LEU A 12 -9.15 -11.72 2.94
CA LEU A 12 -8.00 -11.05 2.31
C LEU A 12 -8.06 -11.06 0.78
N TYR A 13 -8.35 -12.20 0.17
CA TYR A 13 -8.39 -12.28 -1.29
C TYR A 13 -9.51 -11.42 -1.90
N GLN A 14 -10.65 -11.35 -1.24
CA GLN A 14 -11.74 -10.49 -1.68
C GLN A 14 -11.38 -9.02 -1.56
N LEU A 15 -10.67 -8.65 -0.48
CA LEU A 15 -10.21 -7.29 -0.27
C LEU A 15 -9.17 -6.88 -1.29
N LEU A 16 -8.23 -7.77 -1.58
CA LEU A 16 -7.22 -7.51 -2.61
C LEU A 16 -7.87 -7.30 -3.97
N ARG A 17 -8.88 -8.10 -4.30
CA ARG A 17 -9.62 -7.94 -5.54
C ARG A 17 -10.33 -6.58 -5.62
N LYS A 18 -10.97 -6.17 -4.54
CA LYS A 18 -11.62 -4.85 -4.48
C LYS A 18 -10.64 -3.71 -4.63
N SER A 19 -9.49 -3.79 -3.97
CA SER A 19 -8.49 -2.74 -4.04
C SER A 19 -7.84 -2.65 -5.42
N VAL A 20 -7.54 -3.79 -6.04
CA VAL A 20 -6.85 -3.83 -7.33
C VAL A 20 -7.80 -3.53 -8.49
N LYS A 21 -8.94 -4.22 -8.55
CA LYS A 21 -9.89 -4.06 -9.66
C LYS A 21 -10.84 -2.90 -9.49
N GLY A 22 -11.29 -2.65 -8.27
CA GLY A 22 -12.24 -1.61 -7.97
C GLY A 22 -11.62 -0.29 -7.55
N HIS A 23 -10.32 -0.23 -7.37
CA HIS A 23 -9.61 0.96 -6.87
C HIS A 23 -10.21 1.50 -5.58
N VAL A 24 -10.63 0.59 -4.69
CA VAL A 24 -11.24 0.94 -3.41
C VAL A 24 -10.18 0.86 -2.31
N PRO A 25 -9.83 1.99 -1.66
CA PRO A 25 -8.95 1.95 -0.49
C PRO A 25 -9.66 1.26 0.67
N ILE A 26 -8.95 0.37 1.36
CA ILE A 26 -9.50 -0.37 2.48
C ILE A 26 -8.67 -0.07 3.72
N LYS A 27 -9.29 0.59 4.69
CA LYS A 27 -8.63 0.89 5.96
C LYS A 27 -8.79 -0.31 6.89
N ILE A 28 -7.66 -0.77 7.44
CA ILE A 28 -7.63 -1.88 8.37
C ILE A 28 -7.27 -1.33 9.74
N THR A 29 -8.13 -1.55 10.71
CA THR A 29 -7.87 -1.14 12.08
C THR A 29 -7.16 -2.26 12.83
N TYR A 30 -6.12 -1.90 13.54
CA TYR A 30 -5.32 -2.81 14.33
C TYR A 30 -4.89 -2.12 15.62
N ARG A 31 -4.67 -2.88 16.67
CA ARG A 31 -4.34 -2.32 17.99
C ARG A 31 -3.07 -1.48 18.02
N ASP A 32 -2.08 -1.82 17.19
CA ASP A 32 -0.79 -1.11 17.15
C ASP A 32 -0.78 0.04 16.14
N GLY A 33 -1.85 0.23 15.41
CA GLY A 33 -1.97 1.28 14.41
C GLY A 33 -2.81 0.81 13.23
N ASP A 34 -3.30 1.76 12.47
CA ASP A 34 -4.13 1.45 11.31
C ASP A 34 -3.28 1.32 10.05
N ALA A 35 -3.76 0.52 9.12
CA ALA A 35 -3.12 0.33 7.82
C ALA A 35 -4.14 0.54 6.71
N VAL A 36 -3.66 0.76 5.49
CA VAL A 36 -4.54 0.91 4.33
C VAL A 36 -4.05 -0.01 3.22
N ILE A 37 -4.98 -0.76 2.62
CA ILE A 37 -4.70 -1.54 1.42
C ILE A 37 -5.18 -0.73 0.22
N ILE A 38 -4.26 -0.48 -0.72
CA ILE A 38 -4.58 0.15 -2.00
C ILE A 38 -3.86 -0.63 -3.11
N SER A 39 -4.31 -0.46 -4.35
CA SER A 39 -3.61 -1.08 -5.46
C SER A 39 -2.24 -0.43 -5.65
N GLU A 40 -1.29 -1.19 -6.18
CA GLU A 40 0.03 -0.65 -6.53
C GLU A 40 -0.08 0.51 -7.51
N GLU A 41 -0.98 0.40 -8.48
CA GLU A 41 -1.25 1.46 -9.43
C GLU A 41 -1.68 2.76 -8.75
N ASP A 42 -2.60 2.68 -7.80
CA ASP A 42 -3.04 3.85 -7.04
C ASP A 42 -1.93 4.42 -6.18
N TYR A 43 -1.14 3.56 -5.56
CA TYR A 43 0.00 3.97 -4.76
C TYR A 43 1.04 4.72 -5.59
N GLU A 44 1.38 4.19 -6.75
CA GLU A 44 2.29 4.87 -7.68
C GLU A 44 1.73 6.22 -8.13
N GLY A 45 0.43 6.29 -8.41
CA GLY A 45 -0.22 7.54 -8.77
C GLY A 45 -0.13 8.59 -7.68
N LEU A 46 -0.30 8.19 -6.43
CA LEU A 46 -0.14 9.10 -5.29
C LEU A 46 1.30 9.62 -5.20
N LEU A 47 2.27 8.73 -5.36
CA LEU A 47 3.69 9.12 -5.33
C LEU A 47 4.02 10.10 -6.45
N GLU A 48 3.52 9.88 -7.64
CA GLU A 48 3.71 10.78 -8.78
C GLU A 48 3.08 12.15 -8.53
N THR A 49 1.90 12.18 -7.95
CA THR A 49 1.22 13.43 -7.59
C THR A 49 2.04 14.22 -6.58
N LEU A 50 2.56 13.55 -5.56
CA LEU A 50 3.42 14.19 -4.57
C LEU A 50 4.71 14.71 -5.19
N GLU A 51 5.28 13.97 -6.13
CA GLU A 51 6.47 14.40 -6.86
C GLU A 51 6.21 15.67 -7.66
N LEU A 52 5.07 15.77 -8.33
CA LEU A 52 4.66 16.96 -9.08
C LEU A 52 4.44 18.17 -8.17
N LEU A 53 3.90 17.96 -6.97
CA LEU A 53 3.70 19.02 -5.99
C LEU A 53 5.01 19.47 -5.33
N SER A 54 6.03 18.72 -5.50
CA SER A 54 7.44 18.88 -5.14
C SER A 54 7.80 19.78 -3.97
N VAL A 55 7.99 19.16 -2.82
CA VAL A 55 8.78 19.71 -1.74
C VAL A 55 10.21 19.20 -1.93
N PRO A 56 11.24 20.07 -1.95
CA PRO A 56 12.61 19.61 -2.01
C PRO A 56 12.91 18.62 -0.88
N GLY A 57 13.54 17.50 -1.20
CA GLY A 57 13.79 16.41 -0.25
C GLY A 57 12.74 15.30 -0.29
N MET A 58 11.50 15.62 -0.61
CA MET A 58 10.45 14.62 -0.79
C MET A 58 10.66 13.78 -2.03
N ARG A 59 11.24 14.37 -3.07
CA ARG A 59 11.54 13.67 -4.33
C ARG A 59 12.44 12.47 -4.12
N LYS A 60 13.41 12.57 -3.24
CA LYS A 60 14.33 11.48 -2.97
C LYS A 60 13.59 10.31 -2.33
N SER A 61 12.80 10.58 -1.32
CA SER A 61 12.01 9.55 -0.62
C SER A 61 11.01 8.88 -1.57
N ILE A 62 10.38 9.66 -2.44
CA ILE A 62 9.43 9.13 -3.42
C ILE A 62 10.15 8.25 -4.44
N ARG A 63 11.32 8.65 -4.91
CA ARG A 63 12.12 7.84 -5.83
C ARG A 63 12.54 6.51 -5.20
N GLU A 64 12.93 6.54 -3.94
CA GLU A 64 13.29 5.32 -3.21
C GLU A 64 12.10 4.39 -3.09
N ALA A 65 10.92 4.91 -2.76
CA ALA A 65 9.70 4.11 -2.68
C ALA A 65 9.33 3.50 -4.03
N LYS A 66 9.41 4.27 -5.12
CA LYS A 66 9.16 3.77 -6.47
C LYS A 66 10.17 2.71 -6.88
N ALA A 67 11.44 2.92 -6.55
CA ALA A 67 12.48 1.96 -6.86
C ALA A 67 12.25 0.63 -6.14
N ASP A 68 11.84 0.68 -4.87
CA ASP A 68 11.54 -0.51 -4.09
C ASP A 68 10.36 -1.29 -4.69
N ILE A 69 9.34 -0.60 -5.15
CA ILE A 69 8.18 -1.22 -5.81
C ILE A 69 8.59 -1.88 -7.13
N LYS A 70 9.32 -1.14 -7.98
CA LYS A 70 9.76 -1.63 -9.29
C LYS A 70 10.76 -2.77 -9.20
N ALA A 71 11.61 -2.74 -8.20
CA ALA A 71 12.60 -3.79 -7.99
C ALA A 71 12.00 -5.05 -7.37
N GLY A 72 10.71 -5.04 -7.04
CA GLY A 72 10.07 -6.16 -6.37
C GLY A 72 10.63 -6.40 -4.97
N ARG A 73 11.21 -5.38 -4.38
CA ARG A 73 11.83 -5.47 -3.05
C ARG A 73 10.82 -5.43 -1.92
N THR A 74 9.54 -5.49 -2.24
CA THR A 74 8.59 -5.88 -1.24
C THR A 74 9.12 -7.18 -0.68
N LYS A 75 9.46 -7.18 0.58
CA LYS A 75 9.98 -8.36 1.24
C LYS A 75 9.10 -9.54 0.92
N SER A 76 9.70 -10.65 0.55
CA SER A 76 8.94 -11.86 0.29
C SER A 76 8.14 -12.21 1.54
N LEU A 77 7.03 -12.91 1.38
CA LEU A 77 6.26 -13.40 2.52
C LEU A 77 7.13 -14.15 3.50
N LYS A 78 8.16 -14.82 3.01
CA LYS A 78 9.15 -15.52 3.81
C LYS A 78 9.90 -14.59 4.77
N GLU A 79 10.26 -13.40 4.33
CA GLU A 79 10.96 -12.44 5.16
C GLU A 79 10.03 -11.77 6.17
N ILE A 80 8.75 -11.62 5.83
CA ILE A 80 7.76 -10.99 6.71
C ILE A 80 7.26 -11.96 7.77
N PHE A 81 7.06 -13.20 7.41
CA PHE A 81 6.45 -14.20 8.30
C PHE A 81 7.41 -15.26 8.82
N GLY A 82 8.64 -15.14 8.51
CA GLY A 82 9.59 -16.01 9.06
C GLY A 82 10.41 -16.83 8.39
#